data_a4ca77bbfd075eb09a9a390fd4a412ba
#
_entry.id   a4ca77bbfd075eb09a9a390fd4a412ba
#
_cell.length_a   1.000
_cell.length_b   1.000
_cell.length_c   1.000
_cell.angle_alpha   90.00
_cell.angle_beta   90.00
_cell.angle_gamma   90.00
#
_symmetry.space_group_name_H-M   'P 1'
#
loop_
_entity.id
_entity.type
_entity.pdbx_description
1 polymer ?
#
loop_
_entity_poly.entity_id
_entity_poly.type
_entity_poly.pdbx_seq_one_letter_code
_entity_poly.pdbx_strand_id
1 'polypeptide(L)'
;KDSVRTELALHVAELLHFVEPQVCEGRLTLSTGVAVSSGDVSSSTNVYFTPYLGSRVALYVPNYGWRVYPFSELSISIGEIAADKNADIFLYDNEGVLALSLVEWSNDTLRATALTHLDGVLVLSGSPTHRYLGTVRTCAAGVTCDTKLKRFVWNYYHRVDRPLLVTETAESWTYAASGVWRALNNSNSNRVEFVIGVDETVVKLSAHVLAENSGNNCICVGICLDNSNRNDAGIIRGIKLRGSTYNYDWYGSDYSNYPGL
;
A
#
# COMPACT_ATOMS: atom_id res chain seq x y z
N LYS A 1 -48.44 -2.95 -30.30
CA LYS A 1 -48.30 -3.33 -28.90
C LYS A 1 -46.95 -4.02 -28.61
N ASP A 2 -46.42 -4.78 -29.58
CA ASP A 2 -45.14 -5.54 -29.37
C ASP A 2 -43.94 -4.61 -29.50
N SER A 3 -43.98 -3.58 -30.37
CA SER A 3 -42.88 -2.61 -30.53
C SER A 3 -42.67 -1.78 -29.24
N VAL A 4 -43.77 -1.33 -28.61
CA VAL A 4 -43.70 -0.58 -27.34
C VAL A 4 -43.21 -1.44 -26.18
N ARG A 5 -43.51 -2.73 -26.18
CA ARG A 5 -42.96 -3.67 -25.19
C ARG A 5 -41.49 -3.90 -25.40
N THR A 6 -41.03 -3.98 -26.63
CA THR A 6 -39.60 -4.14 -26.97
C THR A 6 -38.81 -2.88 -26.64
N GLU A 7 -39.34 -1.68 -26.97
CA GLU A 7 -38.73 -0.41 -26.59
C GLU A 7 -38.68 -0.21 -25.08
N LEU A 8 -39.77 -0.57 -24.34
CA LEU A 8 -39.79 -0.48 -22.91
C LEU A 8 -38.85 -1.48 -22.26
N ALA A 9 -38.71 -2.68 -22.79
CA ALA A 9 -37.74 -3.68 -22.32
C ALA A 9 -36.28 -3.25 -22.57
N LEU A 10 -36.01 -2.63 -23.72
CA LEU A 10 -34.72 -2.03 -24.01
C LEU A 10 -34.41 -0.85 -23.09
N HIS A 11 -35.39 0.03 -22.85
CA HIS A 11 -35.22 1.19 -21.96
C HIS A 11 -35.07 0.77 -20.48
N VAL A 12 -35.80 -0.26 -20.04
CA VAL A 12 -35.64 -0.86 -18.70
C VAL A 12 -34.28 -1.58 -18.58
N ALA A 13 -33.82 -2.24 -19.65
CA ALA A 13 -32.48 -2.82 -19.69
C ALA A 13 -31.38 -1.74 -19.62
N GLU A 14 -31.57 -0.60 -20.30
CA GLU A 14 -30.66 0.56 -20.19
C GLU A 14 -30.70 1.22 -18.82
N LEU A 15 -31.88 1.36 -18.20
CA LEU A 15 -32.02 1.90 -16.84
C LEU A 15 -31.50 0.95 -15.74
N LEU A 16 -31.54 -0.36 -15.97
CA LEU A 16 -30.93 -1.36 -15.09
C LEU A 16 -29.38 -1.45 -15.26
N HIS A 17 -28.82 -0.73 -16.22
CA HIS A 17 -27.38 -0.62 -16.45
C HIS A 17 -26.74 0.59 -15.74
N PHE A 18 -27.38 1.14 -14.70
CA PHE A 18 -26.67 2.00 -13.75
C PHE A 18 -25.71 1.10 -12.93
N VAL A 19 -24.63 0.76 -13.58
CA VAL A 19 -23.54 0.06 -12.91
C VAL A 19 -22.84 1.06 -12.00
N GLU A 20 -22.81 0.76 -10.73
CA GLU A 20 -22.01 1.53 -9.77
C GLU A 20 -20.53 1.37 -10.15
N PRO A 21 -19.86 2.44 -10.59
CA PRO A 21 -18.44 2.37 -10.99
C PRO A 21 -17.55 1.84 -9.86
N GLN A 22 -18.01 1.97 -8.61
CA GLN A 22 -17.28 1.63 -7.39
C GLN A 22 -17.16 0.11 -7.15
N VAL A 23 -17.92 -0.74 -7.86
CA VAL A 23 -17.85 -2.19 -7.65
C VAL A 23 -16.45 -2.71 -7.96
N CYS A 24 -15.78 -3.23 -6.93
CA CYS A 24 -14.49 -3.88 -7.00
C CYS A 24 -14.33 -4.79 -5.78
N GLU A 25 -14.75 -6.05 -5.89
CA GLU A 25 -14.92 -6.95 -4.74
C GLU A 25 -13.68 -7.80 -4.43
N GLY A 26 -12.58 -7.60 -5.16
CA GLY A 26 -11.32 -8.31 -4.97
C GLY A 26 -10.26 -7.54 -4.21
N ARG A 27 -9.16 -8.24 -3.90
CA ARG A 27 -7.96 -7.68 -3.26
C ARG A 27 -6.69 -8.21 -3.91
N LEU A 28 -5.64 -7.38 -3.90
CA LEU A 28 -4.29 -7.83 -4.22
C LEU A 28 -3.71 -8.61 -3.03
N THR A 29 -3.07 -9.72 -3.33
CA THR A 29 -2.42 -10.60 -2.35
C THR A 29 -1.22 -11.31 -2.99
N LEU A 30 -0.36 -11.92 -2.16
CA LEU A 30 0.76 -12.75 -2.61
C LEU A 30 0.51 -14.25 -2.38
N SER A 31 -0.67 -14.61 -1.86
CA SER A 31 -1.04 -15.99 -1.58
C SER A 31 -2.28 -16.36 -2.40
N THR A 32 -2.15 -17.33 -3.30
CA THR A 32 -3.28 -17.81 -4.12
C THR A 32 -4.45 -18.25 -3.26
N GLY A 33 -5.66 -17.86 -3.61
CA GLY A 33 -6.90 -18.20 -2.92
C GLY A 33 -7.09 -17.53 -1.56
N VAL A 34 -6.16 -16.68 -1.10
CA VAL A 34 -6.20 -16.04 0.23
C VAL A 34 -6.15 -14.52 0.07
N ALA A 35 -7.31 -13.88 0.13
CA ALA A 35 -7.42 -12.43 -0.05
C ALA A 35 -6.73 -11.59 1.06
N VAL A 36 -6.62 -12.12 2.27
CA VAL A 36 -5.90 -11.52 3.41
C VAL A 36 -5.02 -12.57 4.05
N SER A 37 -3.71 -12.51 3.78
CA SER A 37 -2.76 -13.44 4.40
C SER A 37 -2.68 -13.23 5.91
N SER A 38 -2.77 -14.30 6.69
CA SER A 38 -2.58 -14.27 8.15
C SER A 38 -1.10 -14.33 8.56
N GLY A 39 -0.25 -14.84 7.70
CA GLY A 39 1.19 -14.99 7.90
C GLY A 39 2.04 -14.09 7.00
N ASP A 40 3.33 -14.19 7.18
CA ASP A 40 4.32 -13.52 6.35
C ASP A 40 4.53 -14.27 5.03
N VAL A 41 4.56 -13.52 3.92
CA VAL A 41 4.98 -13.99 2.60
C VAL A 41 6.32 -13.33 2.29
N SER A 42 7.40 -14.05 2.48
CA SER A 42 8.76 -13.51 2.34
C SER A 42 9.23 -13.39 0.89
N SER A 43 8.57 -14.09 -0.05
CA SER A 43 8.96 -14.12 -1.45
C SER A 43 7.79 -14.56 -2.32
N SER A 44 7.43 -13.75 -3.31
CA SER A 44 6.49 -14.11 -4.37
C SER A 44 6.91 -13.48 -5.69
N THR A 45 6.90 -14.26 -6.77
CA THR A 45 7.12 -13.78 -8.13
C THR A 45 5.83 -13.34 -8.81
N ASN A 46 4.67 -13.59 -8.17
CA ASN A 46 3.36 -13.24 -8.68
C ASN A 46 2.57 -12.39 -7.68
N VAL A 47 1.72 -11.53 -8.21
CA VAL A 47 0.66 -10.86 -7.48
C VAL A 47 -0.67 -11.43 -7.95
N TYR A 48 -1.57 -11.70 -7.02
CA TYR A 48 -2.90 -12.23 -7.29
C TYR A 48 -3.95 -11.17 -7.00
N PHE A 49 -4.98 -11.09 -7.83
CA PHE A 49 -6.21 -10.37 -7.53
C PHE A 49 -7.28 -11.40 -7.20
N THR A 50 -7.57 -11.55 -5.92
CA THR A 50 -8.38 -12.63 -5.36
C THR A 50 -9.74 -12.11 -4.92
N PRO A 51 -10.86 -12.80 -5.20
CA PRO A 51 -12.17 -12.49 -4.63
C PRO A 51 -12.11 -12.32 -3.10
N TYR A 52 -12.76 -11.25 -2.57
CA TYR A 52 -12.75 -10.96 -1.13
C TYR A 52 -14.17 -10.74 -0.57
N LEU A 53 -14.85 -9.64 -0.93
CA LEU A 53 -16.24 -9.40 -0.52
C LEU A 53 -17.24 -9.96 -1.55
N GLY A 54 -16.75 -10.46 -2.64
CA GLY A 54 -17.48 -11.04 -3.76
C GLY A 54 -16.52 -11.25 -4.93
N SER A 55 -17.08 -11.49 -6.10
CA SER A 55 -16.33 -11.82 -7.33
C SER A 55 -16.74 -10.95 -8.52
N ARG A 56 -17.05 -9.66 -8.26
CA ARG A 56 -17.48 -8.71 -9.30
C ARG A 56 -16.55 -7.50 -9.33
N VAL A 57 -16.34 -6.96 -10.52
CA VAL A 57 -15.57 -5.74 -10.74
C VAL A 57 -16.18 -4.93 -11.87
N ALA A 58 -16.30 -3.61 -11.70
CA ALA A 58 -16.72 -2.71 -12.75
C ALA A 58 -15.48 -2.24 -13.55
N LEU A 59 -15.55 -2.30 -14.87
CA LEU A 59 -14.58 -1.74 -15.80
C LEU A 59 -15.25 -0.75 -16.75
N TYR A 60 -14.52 0.29 -17.12
CA TYR A 60 -14.98 1.24 -18.13
C TYR A 60 -14.78 0.68 -19.53
N VAL A 61 -15.86 0.67 -20.31
CA VAL A 61 -15.86 0.26 -21.72
C VAL A 61 -16.12 1.50 -22.57
N PRO A 62 -15.20 1.90 -23.46
CA PRO A 62 -15.39 3.06 -24.33
C PRO A 62 -16.73 3.00 -25.09
N ASN A 63 -17.45 4.11 -25.14
CA ASN A 63 -18.77 4.28 -25.76
C ASN A 63 -19.94 3.55 -25.05
N TYR A 64 -19.67 2.73 -24.04
CA TYR A 64 -20.70 1.97 -23.32
C TYR A 64 -20.75 2.29 -21.82
N GLY A 65 -19.74 3.00 -21.29
CA GLY A 65 -19.64 3.31 -19.88
C GLY A 65 -19.21 2.11 -19.02
N TRP A 66 -19.51 2.15 -17.74
CA TRP A 66 -19.13 1.12 -16.80
C TRP A 66 -19.93 -0.16 -16.96
N ARG A 67 -19.24 -1.30 -16.89
CA ARG A 67 -19.85 -2.64 -16.93
C ARG A 67 -19.27 -3.50 -15.84
N VAL A 68 -20.13 -4.31 -15.19
CA VAL A 68 -19.72 -5.26 -14.16
C VAL A 68 -19.37 -6.61 -14.80
N TYR A 69 -18.21 -7.11 -14.47
CA TYR A 69 -17.71 -8.41 -14.87
C TYR A 69 -17.61 -9.32 -13.65
N PRO A 70 -18.05 -10.57 -13.76
CA PRO A 70 -17.65 -11.60 -12.80
C PRO A 70 -16.18 -11.94 -13.03
N PHE A 71 -15.46 -12.28 -11.97
CA PHE A 71 -14.07 -12.73 -12.07
C PHE A 71 -13.77 -13.88 -11.11
N SER A 72 -12.85 -14.76 -11.49
CA SER A 72 -12.12 -15.64 -10.61
C SER A 72 -10.76 -15.02 -10.28
N GLU A 73 -9.96 -15.68 -9.43
CA GLU A 73 -8.61 -15.20 -9.15
C GLU A 73 -7.80 -14.98 -10.43
N LEU A 74 -7.19 -13.81 -10.54
CA LEU A 74 -6.27 -13.44 -11.61
C LEU A 74 -4.87 -13.32 -11.02
N SER A 75 -3.84 -13.52 -11.83
CA SER A 75 -2.45 -13.37 -11.42
C SER A 75 -1.62 -12.63 -12.47
N ILE A 76 -0.58 -11.95 -12.00
CA ILE A 76 0.43 -11.31 -12.84
C ILE A 76 1.82 -11.57 -12.27
N SER A 77 2.77 -11.91 -13.14
CA SER A 77 4.18 -12.00 -12.76
C SER A 77 4.78 -10.62 -12.52
N ILE A 78 5.63 -10.47 -11.50
CA ILE A 78 6.46 -9.28 -11.29
C ILE A 78 7.48 -9.10 -12.43
N GLY A 79 7.84 -10.19 -13.13
CA GLY A 79 8.75 -10.15 -14.28
C GLY A 79 10.17 -9.77 -13.89
N GLU A 80 10.76 -8.89 -14.70
CA GLU A 80 12.17 -8.47 -14.58
C GLU A 80 12.35 -7.15 -13.79
N ILE A 81 11.35 -6.72 -13.01
CA ILE A 81 11.46 -5.48 -12.23
C ILE A 81 12.61 -5.62 -11.24
N ALA A 82 13.51 -4.63 -11.23
CA ALA A 82 14.65 -4.61 -10.32
C ALA A 82 14.19 -4.57 -8.84
N ALA A 83 15.11 -4.85 -7.91
CA ALA A 83 14.85 -4.71 -6.49
C ALA A 83 14.50 -3.26 -6.11
N ASP A 84 13.72 -3.09 -5.06
CA ASP A 84 13.34 -1.79 -4.47
C ASP A 84 12.62 -0.84 -5.44
N LYS A 85 11.79 -1.39 -6.34
CA LYS A 85 10.97 -0.64 -7.28
C LYS A 85 9.49 -0.73 -6.94
N ASN A 86 8.78 0.38 -7.11
CA ASN A 86 7.33 0.42 -7.00
C ASN A 86 6.68 0.15 -8.36
N ALA A 87 5.53 -0.52 -8.35
CA ALA A 87 4.73 -0.74 -9.54
C ALA A 87 3.24 -0.71 -9.22
N ASP A 88 2.46 -0.06 -10.07
CA ASP A 88 1.00 -0.05 -9.99
C ASP A 88 0.41 -1.26 -10.70
N ILE A 89 -0.62 -1.84 -10.13
CA ILE A 89 -1.38 -2.97 -10.69
C ILE A 89 -2.73 -2.46 -11.17
N PHE A 90 -3.06 -2.79 -12.43
CA PHE A 90 -4.33 -2.45 -13.06
C PHE A 90 -5.05 -3.70 -13.52
N LEU A 91 -6.38 -3.60 -13.58
CA LEU A 91 -7.27 -4.60 -14.18
C LEU A 91 -7.92 -4.01 -15.43
N TYR A 92 -7.98 -4.79 -16.49
CA TYR A 92 -8.61 -4.41 -17.74
C TYR A 92 -9.26 -5.61 -18.45
N ASP A 93 -10.12 -5.32 -19.38
CA ASP A 93 -10.70 -6.33 -20.29
C ASP A 93 -9.81 -6.46 -21.53
N ASN A 94 -9.22 -7.60 -21.71
CA ASN A 94 -8.41 -7.97 -22.86
C ASN A 94 -9.26 -8.84 -23.81
N GLU A 95 -10.05 -8.17 -24.67
CA GLU A 95 -10.89 -8.83 -25.67
C GLU A 95 -11.87 -9.87 -25.10
N GLY A 96 -12.51 -9.56 -23.98
CA GLY A 96 -13.46 -10.43 -23.29
C GLY A 96 -12.86 -11.31 -22.20
N VAL A 97 -11.54 -11.24 -21.99
CA VAL A 97 -10.83 -11.93 -20.92
C VAL A 97 -10.22 -10.90 -19.95
N LEU A 98 -10.60 -10.97 -18.69
CA LEU A 98 -10.02 -10.08 -17.68
C LEU A 98 -8.53 -10.39 -17.47
N ALA A 99 -7.71 -9.36 -17.45
CA ALA A 99 -6.27 -9.47 -17.27
C ALA A 99 -5.73 -8.37 -16.37
N LEU A 100 -4.61 -8.65 -15.70
CA LEU A 100 -3.85 -7.68 -14.94
C LEU A 100 -2.72 -7.09 -15.79
N SER A 101 -2.44 -5.81 -15.58
CA SER A 101 -1.24 -5.15 -16.11
C SER A 101 -0.46 -4.48 -14.98
N LEU A 102 0.82 -4.25 -15.22
CA LEU A 102 1.75 -3.70 -14.25
C LEU A 102 2.50 -2.54 -14.89
N VAL A 103 2.59 -1.40 -14.17
CA VAL A 103 3.33 -0.21 -14.61
C VAL A 103 4.32 0.17 -13.53
N GLU A 104 5.61 0.02 -13.81
CA GLU A 104 6.70 0.43 -12.90
C GLU A 104 6.71 1.96 -12.74
N TRP A 105 7.03 2.42 -11.52
CA TRP A 105 7.23 3.85 -11.27
C TRP A 105 8.58 4.32 -11.80
N SER A 106 8.69 5.60 -12.11
CA SER A 106 9.97 6.22 -12.54
C SER A 106 11.00 6.22 -11.42
N ASN A 107 10.54 6.36 -10.17
CA ASN A 107 11.36 6.28 -8.94
C ASN A 107 10.46 6.00 -7.73
N ASP A 108 11.00 6.04 -6.52
CA ASP A 108 10.27 5.70 -5.29
C ASP A 108 9.07 6.60 -4.98
N THR A 109 9.01 7.80 -5.54
CA THR A 109 7.97 8.81 -5.26
C THR A 109 7.19 9.26 -6.49
N LEU A 110 7.65 8.92 -7.70
CA LEU A 110 7.07 9.41 -8.95
C LEU A 110 6.64 8.24 -9.86
N ARG A 111 5.38 8.21 -10.21
CA ARG A 111 4.83 7.30 -11.23
C ARG A 111 5.38 7.60 -12.62
N ALA A 112 5.60 6.57 -13.42
CA ALA A 112 5.89 6.73 -14.85
C ALA A 112 4.66 7.24 -15.62
N THR A 113 3.46 6.79 -15.22
CA THR A 113 2.17 7.24 -15.76
C THR A 113 1.25 7.60 -14.60
N ALA A 114 0.69 8.80 -14.65
CA ALA A 114 -0.20 9.29 -13.61
C ALA A 114 -1.50 8.47 -13.50
N LEU A 115 -2.13 8.52 -12.35
CA LEU A 115 -3.52 8.10 -12.17
C LEU A 115 -4.45 9.29 -12.43
N THR A 116 -5.66 9.00 -12.89
CA THR A 116 -6.73 10.00 -13.03
C THR A 116 -8.05 9.42 -12.56
N HIS A 117 -8.98 10.29 -12.16
CA HIS A 117 -10.33 9.87 -11.81
C HIS A 117 -11.24 9.88 -13.04
N LEU A 118 -11.98 8.80 -13.21
CA LEU A 118 -13.12 8.70 -14.11
C LEU A 118 -14.34 8.26 -13.29
N ASP A 119 -15.34 9.12 -13.18
CA ASP A 119 -16.55 8.89 -12.37
C ASP A 119 -16.23 8.45 -10.92
N GLY A 120 -15.18 9.03 -10.33
CA GLY A 120 -14.74 8.73 -8.96
C GLY A 120 -13.90 7.47 -8.81
N VAL A 121 -13.57 6.76 -9.88
CA VAL A 121 -12.69 5.58 -9.91
C VAL A 121 -11.31 5.98 -10.43
N LEU A 122 -10.25 5.52 -9.77
CA LEU A 122 -8.89 5.68 -10.26
C LEU A 122 -8.60 4.75 -11.44
N VAL A 123 -8.12 5.34 -12.51
CA VAL A 123 -7.72 4.65 -13.75
C VAL A 123 -6.35 5.15 -14.20
N LEU A 124 -5.71 4.42 -15.10
CA LEU A 124 -4.46 4.83 -15.73
C LEU A 124 -4.72 6.05 -16.63
N SER A 125 -3.97 7.13 -16.46
CA SER A 125 -4.09 8.33 -17.30
C SER A 125 -3.82 8.00 -18.77
N GLY A 126 -4.73 8.44 -19.66
CA GLY A 126 -4.67 8.11 -21.07
C GLY A 126 -5.19 6.71 -21.44
N SER A 127 -5.54 5.86 -20.47
CA SER A 127 -6.06 4.51 -20.68
C SER A 127 -7.19 4.17 -19.69
N PRO A 128 -8.37 4.79 -19.84
CA PRO A 128 -9.46 4.71 -18.85
C PRO A 128 -10.02 3.29 -18.68
N THR A 129 -9.71 2.37 -19.58
CA THR A 129 -10.08 0.94 -19.47
C THR A 129 -9.27 0.19 -18.42
N HIS A 130 -8.13 0.76 -17.95
CA HIS A 130 -7.25 0.16 -16.95
C HIS A 130 -7.59 0.70 -15.57
N ARG A 131 -8.35 -0.07 -14.81
CA ARG A 131 -8.75 0.26 -13.44
C ARG A 131 -7.58 0.01 -12.48
N TYR A 132 -7.21 1.03 -11.72
CA TYR A 132 -6.20 0.90 -10.68
C TYR A 132 -6.70 0.03 -9.52
N LEU A 133 -5.89 -0.95 -9.09
CA LEU A 133 -6.19 -1.85 -7.97
C LEU A 133 -5.34 -1.55 -6.73
N GLY A 134 -4.11 -1.15 -6.93
CA GLY A 134 -3.16 -0.89 -5.85
C GLY A 134 -1.71 -0.87 -6.35
N THR A 135 -0.79 -0.79 -5.40
CA THR A 135 0.65 -0.68 -5.67
C THR A 135 1.40 -1.78 -4.94
N VAL A 136 2.44 -2.29 -5.56
CA VAL A 136 3.39 -3.25 -4.97
C VAL A 136 4.81 -2.68 -5.01
N ARG A 137 5.68 -3.17 -4.13
CA ARG A 137 7.12 -2.89 -4.15
C ARG A 137 7.89 -4.20 -4.23
N THR A 138 8.94 -4.24 -5.03
CA THR A 138 9.85 -5.38 -5.07
C THR A 138 10.78 -5.39 -3.87
N CYS A 139 11.04 -6.56 -3.28
CA CYS A 139 12.04 -6.75 -2.22
C CYS A 139 13.32 -7.43 -2.73
N ALA A 140 13.28 -7.97 -3.94
CA ALA A 140 14.40 -8.44 -4.74
C ALA A 140 14.02 -8.34 -6.22
N ALA A 141 14.97 -8.52 -7.14
CA ALA A 141 14.67 -8.51 -8.57
C ALA A 141 13.64 -9.59 -8.93
N GLY A 142 12.55 -9.19 -9.56
CA GLY A 142 11.43 -10.06 -9.94
C GLY A 142 10.60 -10.62 -8.77
N VAL A 143 10.78 -10.09 -7.56
CA VAL A 143 10.18 -10.65 -6.33
C VAL A 143 9.59 -9.54 -5.46
N THR A 144 8.38 -9.76 -4.96
CA THR A 144 7.76 -8.94 -3.92
C THR A 144 7.54 -9.76 -2.64
N CYS A 145 7.27 -9.06 -1.52
CA CYS A 145 7.04 -9.69 -0.23
C CYS A 145 5.98 -8.90 0.59
N ASP A 146 5.34 -9.58 1.54
CA ASP A 146 4.39 -8.98 2.47
C ASP A 146 4.56 -9.61 3.85
N THR A 147 5.43 -9.02 4.66
CA THR A 147 5.82 -9.51 5.98
C THR A 147 5.55 -8.46 7.06
N LYS A 148 5.70 -8.80 8.33
CA LYS A 148 5.62 -7.83 9.43
C LYS A 148 6.69 -6.74 9.34
N LEU A 149 7.84 -7.00 8.71
CA LEU A 149 8.88 -6.02 8.49
C LEU A 149 8.64 -5.18 7.22
N LYS A 150 7.99 -5.77 6.21
CA LYS A 150 7.82 -5.17 4.87
C LYS A 150 6.42 -5.38 4.35
N ARG A 151 5.59 -4.33 4.35
CA ARG A 151 4.27 -4.35 3.72
C ARG A 151 4.36 -3.79 2.32
N PHE A 152 4.66 -4.65 1.36
CA PHE A 152 4.92 -4.28 -0.03
C PHE A 152 3.76 -4.56 -0.98
N VAL A 153 2.58 -4.84 -0.43
CA VAL A 153 1.31 -4.91 -1.17
C VAL A 153 0.32 -3.93 -0.57
N TRP A 154 0.06 -2.85 -1.28
CA TRP A 154 -0.91 -1.85 -0.89
C TRP A 154 -2.16 -1.94 -1.79
N ASN A 155 -3.33 -2.09 -1.17
CA ASN A 155 -4.62 -2.20 -1.83
C ASN A 155 -5.34 -0.85 -1.83
N TYR A 156 -5.84 -0.40 -2.98
CA TYR A 156 -6.70 0.77 -3.04
C TYR A 156 -8.10 0.47 -2.49
N TYR A 157 -8.67 -0.70 -2.84
CA TYR A 157 -9.97 -1.18 -2.37
C TYR A 157 -9.81 -2.10 -1.17
N HIS A 158 -10.82 -2.11 -0.28
CA HIS A 158 -10.94 -3.05 0.86
C HIS A 158 -9.67 -3.13 1.70
N ARG A 159 -9.15 -1.98 2.10
CA ARG A 159 -7.99 -1.90 3.00
C ARG A 159 -8.30 -2.56 4.33
N VAL A 160 -7.37 -3.34 4.82
CA VAL A 160 -7.41 -3.96 6.14
C VAL A 160 -6.16 -3.59 6.90
N ASP A 161 -6.28 -3.41 8.19
CA ASP A 161 -5.14 -3.13 9.05
C ASP A 161 -4.16 -4.31 9.02
N ARG A 162 -2.91 -4.03 8.74
CA ARG A 162 -1.83 -5.00 8.67
C ARG A 162 -0.73 -4.57 9.65
N PRO A 163 -0.36 -5.43 10.61
CA PRO A 163 0.69 -5.07 11.57
C PRO A 163 2.04 -4.93 10.85
N LEU A 164 2.76 -3.86 11.17
CA LEU A 164 4.17 -3.66 10.90
C LEU A 164 4.90 -3.72 12.23
N LEU A 165 5.93 -4.53 12.34
CA LEU A 165 6.66 -4.73 13.60
C LEU A 165 8.11 -5.06 13.33
N VAL A 166 9.01 -4.31 13.97
CA VAL A 166 10.40 -4.69 14.20
C VAL A 166 10.67 -4.70 15.69
N THR A 167 11.46 -5.64 16.16
CA THR A 167 11.87 -5.74 17.54
C THR A 167 13.39 -5.84 17.58
N GLU A 168 14.04 -4.94 18.35
CA GLU A 168 15.46 -5.10 18.68
C GLU A 168 15.61 -6.26 19.66
N THR A 169 16.47 -7.19 19.33
CA THR A 169 16.69 -8.42 20.14
C THR A 169 17.93 -8.35 21.02
N ALA A 170 18.78 -7.33 20.83
CA ALA A 170 19.92 -7.13 21.73
C ALA A 170 19.43 -6.67 23.10
N GLU A 171 19.84 -7.38 24.13
CA GLU A 171 19.42 -7.09 25.52
C GLU A 171 19.92 -5.74 26.03
N SER A 172 21.04 -5.24 25.50
CA SER A 172 21.60 -3.94 25.85
C SER A 172 22.50 -3.37 24.75
N TRP A 173 22.49 -2.06 24.63
CA TRP A 173 23.40 -1.31 23.76
C TRP A 173 23.56 0.12 24.29
N THR A 174 24.63 0.79 23.91
CA THR A 174 24.92 2.14 24.38
C THR A 174 25.05 3.12 23.22
N TYR A 175 24.74 4.40 23.52
CA TYR A 175 24.91 5.51 22.62
C TYR A 175 25.47 6.72 23.35
N ALA A 176 26.71 7.10 23.05
CA ALA A 176 27.44 8.17 23.75
C ALA A 176 27.49 9.50 23.00
N ALA A 177 27.08 9.57 21.71
CA ALA A 177 27.13 10.82 20.97
C ALA A 177 25.95 11.75 21.35
N SER A 178 26.23 13.05 21.46
CA SER A 178 25.24 14.06 21.78
C SER A 178 24.81 14.83 20.52
N GLY A 179 23.50 15.12 20.41
CA GLY A 179 22.96 15.95 19.35
C GLY A 179 22.90 15.29 17.95
N VAL A 180 23.11 13.99 17.85
CA VAL A 180 23.07 13.24 16.59
C VAL A 180 22.01 12.16 16.65
N TRP A 181 21.12 12.11 15.67
CA TRP A 181 20.16 11.03 15.51
C TRP A 181 20.79 9.81 14.83
N ARG A 182 20.40 8.63 15.20
CA ARG A 182 20.76 7.37 14.53
C ARG A 182 19.68 6.31 14.74
N ALA A 183 19.68 5.27 13.94
CA ALA A 183 18.85 4.09 14.16
C ALA A 183 19.13 3.48 15.55
N LEU A 184 18.10 2.87 16.16
CA LEU A 184 18.23 2.11 17.39
C LEU A 184 19.33 1.06 17.24
N ASN A 185 20.15 0.89 18.27
CA ASN A 185 21.31 0.00 18.27
C ASN A 185 22.27 0.19 17.08
N ASN A 186 22.29 1.37 16.45
CA ASN A 186 23.05 1.65 15.25
C ASN A 186 22.81 0.65 14.09
N SER A 187 21.60 0.07 14.05
CA SER A 187 21.24 -0.95 13.07
C SER A 187 20.12 -0.47 12.16
N ASN A 188 20.39 -0.42 10.86
CA ASN A 188 19.38 -0.15 9.86
C ASN A 188 18.33 -1.27 9.73
N SER A 189 18.53 -2.41 10.38
CA SER A 189 17.52 -3.47 10.49
C SER A 189 16.39 -3.11 11.46
N ASN A 190 16.57 -2.11 12.34
CA ASN A 190 15.54 -1.59 13.23
C ASN A 190 14.61 -0.61 12.51
N ARG A 191 14.04 -1.07 11.40
CA ARG A 191 13.07 -0.33 10.61
C ARG A 191 11.98 -1.24 10.07
N VAL A 192 10.82 -0.68 9.83
CA VAL A 192 9.76 -1.28 9.03
C VAL A 192 9.70 -0.57 7.69
N GLU A 193 9.29 -1.27 6.64
CA GLU A 193 9.16 -0.72 5.30
C GLU A 193 7.76 -0.99 4.77
N PHE A 194 7.18 -0.04 4.05
CA PHE A 194 5.86 -0.20 3.44
C PHE A 194 5.73 0.65 2.18
N VAL A 195 4.82 0.27 1.32
CA VAL A 195 4.45 1.05 0.14
C VAL A 195 3.05 1.63 0.34
N ILE A 196 2.87 2.88 -0.09
CA ILE A 196 1.58 3.57 -0.17
C ILE A 196 1.36 3.99 -1.62
N GLY A 197 0.21 3.60 -2.17
CA GLY A 197 -0.08 3.88 -3.56
C GLY A 197 -0.70 5.26 -3.82
N VAL A 198 -1.38 5.87 -2.85
CA VAL A 198 -1.95 7.22 -2.98
C VAL A 198 -1.89 7.96 -1.64
N ASP A 199 -1.85 9.28 -1.67
CA ASP A 199 -1.58 10.16 -0.51
C ASP A 199 -2.68 10.16 0.56
N GLU A 200 -3.83 9.57 0.29
CA GLU A 200 -5.00 9.56 1.20
C GLU A 200 -4.89 8.53 2.35
N THR A 201 -3.76 7.85 2.47
CA THR A 201 -3.59 6.76 3.46
C THR A 201 -3.05 7.29 4.78
N VAL A 202 -3.77 7.05 5.87
CA VAL A 202 -3.29 7.31 7.23
C VAL A 202 -2.41 6.14 7.69
N VAL A 203 -1.24 6.45 8.24
CA VAL A 203 -0.35 5.48 8.89
C VAL A 203 -0.24 5.82 10.36
N LYS A 204 -0.51 4.83 11.22
CA LYS A 204 -0.25 4.93 12.66
C LYS A 204 1.12 4.35 12.95
N LEU A 205 2.00 5.16 13.55
CA LEU A 205 3.34 4.75 13.95
C LEU A 205 3.45 4.76 15.47
N SER A 206 4.09 3.74 16.05
CA SER A 206 4.37 3.66 17.49
C SER A 206 5.79 3.17 17.72
N ALA A 207 6.44 3.69 18.75
CA ALA A 207 7.74 3.20 19.21
C ALA A 207 7.70 2.97 20.73
N HIS A 208 8.19 1.82 21.17
CA HIS A 208 8.34 1.48 22.57
C HIS A 208 9.82 1.26 22.86
N VAL A 209 10.41 2.08 23.70
CA VAL A 209 11.83 2.04 23.99
C VAL A 209 12.03 2.15 25.51
N LEU A 210 12.79 1.22 26.09
CA LEU A 210 13.32 1.36 27.43
C LEU A 210 14.74 1.92 27.33
N ALA A 211 14.97 3.06 27.97
CA ALA A 211 16.26 3.73 27.92
C ALA A 211 16.68 4.25 29.29
N GLU A 212 17.97 4.19 29.57
CA GLU A 212 18.58 4.70 30.81
C GLU A 212 19.71 5.67 30.46
N ASN A 213 19.80 6.76 31.22
CA ASN A 213 20.90 7.71 31.10
C ASN A 213 21.73 7.67 32.40
N SER A 214 23.01 7.44 32.26
CA SER A 214 23.98 7.43 33.36
C SER A 214 24.44 8.85 33.77
N GLY A 215 24.06 9.88 33.03
CA GLY A 215 24.47 11.27 33.23
C GLY A 215 23.31 12.23 33.53
N ASN A 216 23.60 13.52 33.39
CA ASN A 216 22.61 14.60 33.58
C ASN A 216 21.93 15.04 32.26
N ASN A 217 22.09 14.30 31.19
CA ASN A 217 21.59 14.65 29.86
C ASN A 217 20.20 14.04 29.60
N CYS A 218 19.53 14.54 28.57
CA CYS A 218 18.25 14.00 28.12
C CYS A 218 18.47 12.81 27.17
N ILE A 219 17.56 11.84 27.21
CA ILE A 219 17.39 10.86 26.15
C ILE A 219 16.30 11.37 25.24
N CYS A 220 16.54 11.32 23.93
CA CYS A 220 15.56 11.61 22.90
C CYS A 220 15.31 10.37 22.05
N VAL A 221 14.04 10.00 21.89
CA VAL A 221 13.57 8.96 20.99
C VAL A 221 12.63 9.61 19.99
N GLY A 222 12.72 9.25 18.73
CA GLY A 222 11.88 9.80 17.68
C GLY A 222 11.59 8.77 16.59
N ILE A 223 10.67 9.11 15.71
CA ILE A 223 10.37 8.34 14.51
C ILE A 223 10.94 9.09 13.32
N CYS A 224 11.67 8.39 12.49
CA CYS A 224 12.25 8.92 11.25
C CYS A 224 11.58 8.23 10.06
N LEU A 225 11.23 9.03 9.06
CA LEU A 225 10.74 8.57 7.77
C LEU A 225 11.87 8.68 6.76
N ASP A 226 12.19 7.58 6.07
CA ASP A 226 13.21 7.49 5.02
C ASP A 226 14.64 7.94 5.39
N ASN A 227 14.86 8.36 6.62
CA ASN A 227 16.16 8.84 7.07
C ASN A 227 16.34 8.63 8.58
N SER A 228 17.40 7.93 8.98
CA SER A 228 17.70 7.68 10.39
C SER A 228 18.45 8.83 11.10
N ASN A 229 18.82 9.88 10.39
CA ASN A 229 19.65 10.97 10.91
C ASN A 229 18.85 12.20 11.35
N ARG A 230 17.53 12.14 11.32
CA ARG A 230 16.63 13.22 11.75
C ARG A 230 15.42 12.63 12.47
N ASN A 231 14.65 13.49 13.13
CA ASN A 231 13.35 13.12 13.69
C ASN A 231 12.25 13.85 12.92
N ASP A 232 11.31 13.11 12.34
CA ASP A 232 10.25 13.64 11.49
C ASP A 232 8.90 13.73 12.22
N ALA A 233 8.63 12.87 13.18
CA ALA A 233 7.31 12.71 13.78
C ALA A 233 7.19 13.23 15.22
N GLY A 234 7.94 14.29 15.57
CA GLY A 234 7.93 14.86 16.90
C GLY A 234 8.94 14.16 17.84
N ILE A 235 9.44 14.92 18.79
CA ILE A 235 10.46 14.47 19.74
C ILE A 235 9.78 14.11 21.05
N ILE A 236 10.03 12.89 21.56
CA ILE A 236 9.85 12.61 22.96
C ILE A 236 11.16 12.93 23.66
N ARG A 237 11.13 13.94 24.51
CA ARG A 237 12.22 14.24 25.44
C ARG A 237 11.96 13.52 26.75
N GLY A 238 12.73 12.49 27.01
CA GLY A 238 12.81 11.91 28.34
C GLY A 238 13.65 12.82 29.23
N ILE A 239 13.06 13.35 30.28
CA ILE A 239 13.81 14.04 31.33
C ILE A 239 14.36 12.95 32.26
N LYS A 240 15.68 12.90 32.40
CA LYS A 240 16.49 12.38 33.51
C LYS A 240 15.78 11.43 34.49
N LEU A 241 15.56 10.17 34.09
CA LEU A 241 15.12 9.14 35.01
C LEU A 241 15.86 7.83 34.71
N ARG A 242 16.33 7.14 35.73
CA ARG A 242 16.76 5.75 35.60
C ARG A 242 15.56 4.90 35.17
N GLY A 243 15.70 4.16 34.09
CA GLY A 243 14.70 3.19 33.66
C GLY A 243 13.35 3.78 33.25
N SER A 244 13.27 4.63 32.24
CA SER A 244 12.01 5.13 31.73
C SER A 244 11.56 4.37 30.47
N THR A 245 10.31 3.91 30.48
CA THR A 245 9.65 3.37 29.28
C THR A 245 8.99 4.53 28.53
N TYR A 246 9.31 4.65 27.25
CA TYR A 246 8.71 5.65 26.36
C TYR A 246 7.76 4.96 25.40
N ASN A 247 6.50 5.37 25.44
CA ASN A 247 5.47 4.98 24.48
C ASN A 247 5.15 6.21 23.63
N TYR A 248 5.23 6.06 22.34
CA TYR A 248 4.89 7.13 21.41
C TYR A 248 3.95 6.63 20.33
N ASP A 249 2.83 7.33 20.19
CA ASP A 249 1.88 7.12 19.11
C ASP A 249 1.83 8.38 18.25
N TRP A 250 2.04 8.23 16.97
CA TRP A 250 1.89 9.29 16.00
C TRP A 250 0.78 8.93 15.01
N TYR A 251 -0.07 9.92 14.73
CA TYR A 251 -1.14 9.82 13.75
C TYR A 251 -0.92 10.91 12.71
N GLY A 252 -0.70 10.55 11.44
CA GLY A 252 -0.55 11.51 10.36
C GLY A 252 -0.96 10.93 9.01
N SER A 253 -1.57 11.79 8.21
CA SER A 253 -1.95 11.47 6.83
C SER A 253 -1.16 12.28 5.80
N ASP A 254 -0.27 13.16 6.26
CA ASP A 254 0.28 14.21 5.40
C ASP A 254 1.78 14.01 5.20
N TYR A 255 2.11 13.29 4.14
CA TYR A 255 3.49 13.19 3.65
C TYR A 255 3.91 14.38 2.79
N SER A 256 2.96 15.22 2.35
CA SER A 256 3.18 16.32 1.41
C SER A 256 3.86 17.53 2.03
N ASN A 257 3.92 17.63 3.37
CA ASN A 257 4.47 18.78 4.09
C ASN A 257 5.91 18.60 4.59
N TYR A 258 6.60 17.52 4.21
CA TYR A 258 8.00 17.36 4.55
C TYR A 258 8.88 17.79 3.37
N PRO A 259 9.60 18.92 3.47
CA PRO A 259 10.54 19.32 2.43
C PRO A 259 11.69 18.30 2.40
N GLY A 260 11.70 17.45 1.39
CA GLY A 260 12.73 16.44 1.18
C GLY A 260 12.21 15.02 0.91
N LEU A 261 10.90 14.84 0.65
CA LEU A 261 10.37 13.66 -0.03
C LEU A 261 10.25 13.93 -1.51
#